data_da739102ec049fe79f45b4874db96e30
#
_entry.id   da739102ec049fe79f45b4874db96e30
#
_cell.length_a   1.000
_cell.length_b   1.000
_cell.length_c   1.000
_cell.angle_alpha   90.00
_cell.angle_beta   90.00
_cell.angle_gamma   90.00
#
_symmetry.space_group_name_H-M   'P 1'
#
loop_
_entity.id
_entity.type
_entity.pdbx_description
1 polymer ?
#
loop_
_entity_poly.entity_id
_entity_poly.type
_entity_poly.pdbx_seq_one_letter_code
_entity_poly.pdbx_strand_id
1 'polypeptide(L)'
;MSLVSRLSAFAYRGLFGALAQRRQPQARPIRLVSGARVLVFTCAGIGDTLTDSVVFKALRETYPGLHLAAVVHRRRRLLLEHNPYVNQIFLFHKGPLAFWKLQHELRAAGPWDAILQLRGNDPEPRCLSFLLAPDVTVSVPNMTRLSGLCGHQVVQPDWDATHGVEQTLRVARYVGADTSEPQLVYQVRDEERTRLEEKLRGLGVGEKPRLVLQLGGGRRAAWRDWPVARYAELIWLVVAHLEAEILVLGGGDQEDRRLELESFFPGQTRPYHDVVGKFTLAESAALLASARTLVSTDTGIMHLGFAVGTRVVAIIHCNNPASRVGPYGYGDRHRVVQLARPENYRTPADADMGDITAEQVFAEVREVWGT
;
A
#
# COMPACT_ATOMS: atom_id res chain seq x y z
N MET A 1 -13.07 -13.92 0.52
CA MET A 1 -12.52 -14.73 1.64
C MET A 1 -12.98 -16.17 1.42
N SER A 2 -12.05 -17.15 1.54
CA SER A 2 -12.40 -18.57 1.48
C SER A 2 -13.25 -18.98 2.68
N LEU A 3 -14.01 -20.09 2.55
CA LEU A 3 -14.83 -20.64 3.65
C LEU A 3 -13.97 -20.92 4.90
N VAL A 4 -12.77 -21.47 4.71
CA VAL A 4 -11.79 -21.74 5.77
C VAL A 4 -11.40 -20.47 6.53
N SER A 5 -11.20 -19.37 5.81
CA SER A 5 -10.84 -18.07 6.41
C SER A 5 -12.01 -17.45 7.21
N ARG A 6 -13.27 -17.73 6.82
CA ARG A 6 -14.45 -17.30 7.59
C ARG A 6 -14.64 -18.12 8.85
N LEU A 7 -14.45 -19.43 8.76
CA LEU A 7 -14.57 -20.35 9.90
C LEU A 7 -13.46 -20.11 10.94
N SER A 8 -12.21 -19.90 10.50
CA SER A 8 -11.12 -19.56 11.43
C SER A 8 -11.36 -18.22 12.13
N ALA A 9 -11.80 -17.19 11.40
CA ALA A 9 -12.12 -15.89 11.99
C ALA A 9 -13.25 -16.00 13.02
N PHE A 10 -14.26 -16.82 12.77
CA PHE A 10 -15.35 -17.09 13.72
C PHE A 10 -14.82 -17.80 14.98
N ALA A 11 -13.97 -18.82 14.83
CA ALA A 11 -13.39 -19.55 15.94
C ALA A 11 -12.51 -18.65 16.85
N TYR A 12 -11.66 -17.79 16.23
CA TYR A 12 -10.85 -16.84 17.00
C TYR A 12 -11.70 -15.82 17.75
N ARG A 13 -12.76 -15.30 17.13
CA ARG A 13 -13.70 -14.39 17.79
C ARG A 13 -14.44 -15.06 18.94
N GLY A 14 -14.84 -16.31 18.81
CA GLY A 14 -15.48 -17.08 19.87
C GLY A 14 -14.53 -17.33 21.05
N LEU A 15 -13.33 -17.84 20.78
CA LEU A 15 -12.35 -18.20 21.80
C LEU A 15 -11.80 -16.98 22.56
N PHE A 16 -11.46 -15.91 21.86
CA PHE A 16 -10.84 -14.71 22.42
C PHE A 16 -11.81 -13.57 22.72
N GLY A 17 -13.04 -13.63 22.21
CA GLY A 17 -14.01 -12.55 22.34
C GLY A 17 -14.41 -12.25 23.79
N ALA A 18 -14.65 -13.30 24.58
CA ALA A 18 -14.97 -13.16 26.00
C ALA A 18 -13.82 -12.52 26.80
N LEU A 19 -12.57 -12.84 26.45
CA LEU A 19 -11.38 -12.23 27.07
C LEU A 19 -11.24 -10.76 26.66
N ALA A 20 -11.49 -10.45 25.39
CA ALA A 20 -11.44 -9.08 24.87
C ALA A 20 -12.47 -8.15 25.54
N GLN A 21 -13.69 -8.64 25.80
CA GLN A 21 -14.75 -7.87 26.44
C GLN A 21 -14.47 -7.51 27.91
N ARG A 22 -13.63 -8.29 28.60
CA ARG A 22 -13.29 -8.07 30.00
C ARG A 22 -12.19 -7.05 30.23
N ARG A 23 -11.52 -6.59 29.17
CA ARG A 23 -10.41 -5.67 29.23
C ARG A 23 -10.74 -4.38 28.51
N GLN A 24 -10.40 -3.24 29.11
CA GLN A 24 -10.46 -1.94 28.46
C GLN A 24 -9.02 -1.49 28.16
N PRO A 25 -8.67 -1.26 26.87
CA PRO A 25 -7.36 -0.74 26.51
C PRO A 25 -7.12 0.64 27.11
N GLN A 26 -5.92 0.87 27.58
CA GLN A 26 -5.50 2.21 28.03
C GLN A 26 -5.30 3.12 26.82
N ALA A 27 -5.57 4.41 27.01
CA ALA A 27 -5.35 5.46 25.99
C ALA A 27 -4.18 6.40 26.36
N ARG A 28 -3.35 6.01 27.32
CA ARG A 28 -2.24 6.83 27.79
C ARG A 28 -0.97 6.53 26.98
N PRO A 29 -0.35 7.54 26.32
CA PRO A 29 0.92 7.36 25.62
C PRO A 29 2.03 6.81 26.51
N ILE A 30 2.95 6.07 25.92
CA ILE A 30 4.10 5.45 26.58
C ILE A 30 5.38 5.84 25.85
N ARG A 31 6.54 5.53 26.43
CA ARG A 31 7.84 5.65 25.77
C ARG A 31 8.54 4.30 25.76
N LEU A 32 9.19 3.98 24.66
CA LEU A 32 10.03 2.80 24.53
C LEU A 32 11.37 3.06 25.20
N VAL A 33 11.97 2.00 25.74
CA VAL A 33 13.33 2.04 26.26
C VAL A 33 14.35 1.80 25.16
N SER A 34 15.55 2.35 25.30
CA SER A 34 16.65 2.10 24.37
C SER A 34 17.00 0.62 24.31
N GLY A 35 17.21 0.08 23.11
CA GLY A 35 17.50 -1.34 22.90
C GLY A 35 16.29 -2.27 22.95
N ALA A 36 15.07 -1.74 23.14
CA ALA A 36 13.85 -2.55 23.16
C ALA A 36 13.64 -3.34 21.85
N ARG A 37 13.03 -4.50 21.98
CA ARG A 37 12.62 -5.38 20.87
C ARG A 37 11.16 -5.12 20.53
N VAL A 38 10.93 -4.55 19.37
CA VAL A 38 9.60 -4.12 18.93
C VAL A 38 9.14 -4.95 17.74
N LEU A 39 7.96 -5.55 17.88
CA LEU A 39 7.30 -6.31 16.81
C LEU A 39 6.17 -5.50 16.22
N VAL A 40 6.20 -5.27 14.90
CA VAL A 40 5.18 -4.48 14.20
C VAL A 40 4.37 -5.37 13.25
N PHE A 41 3.07 -5.44 13.45
CA PHE A 41 2.16 -6.17 12.57
C PHE A 41 1.63 -5.23 11.48
N THR A 42 1.94 -5.56 10.21
CA THR A 42 1.46 -4.90 8.99
C THR A 42 0.92 -5.95 8.01
N CYS A 43 -0.29 -6.45 8.27
CA CYS A 43 -0.86 -7.61 7.58
C CYS A 43 -1.95 -7.25 6.54
N ALA A 44 -1.96 -6.02 6.04
CA ALA A 44 -2.99 -5.50 5.13
C ALA A 44 -2.61 -5.58 3.64
N GLY A 45 -3.13 -4.68 2.78
CA GLY A 45 -2.88 -4.60 1.35
C GLY A 45 -1.46 -4.15 0.97
N ILE A 46 -1.16 -4.06 -0.33
CA ILE A 46 0.13 -3.53 -0.81
C ILE A 46 0.26 -2.07 -0.41
N GLY A 47 -0.74 -1.24 -0.73
CA GLY A 47 -0.74 0.18 -0.39
C GLY A 47 -0.66 0.41 1.12
N ASP A 48 -1.42 -0.36 1.91
CA ASP A 48 -1.37 -0.26 3.38
C ASP A 48 0.02 -0.61 3.94
N THR A 49 0.65 -1.70 3.45
CA THR A 49 1.99 -2.10 3.89
C THR A 49 3.04 -1.03 3.56
N LEU A 50 2.93 -0.40 2.39
CA LEU A 50 3.78 0.73 2.02
C LEU A 50 3.52 1.96 2.91
N THR A 51 2.25 2.28 3.16
CA THR A 51 1.89 3.36 4.09
C THR A 51 2.42 3.09 5.50
N ASP A 52 2.37 1.84 5.94
CA ASP A 52 2.89 1.42 7.24
C ASP A 52 4.43 1.49 7.33
N SER A 53 5.15 1.54 6.19
CA SER A 53 6.62 1.65 6.17
C SER A 53 7.15 2.91 6.88
N VAL A 54 6.36 3.96 6.92
CA VAL A 54 6.68 5.22 7.63
C VAL A 54 6.84 5.01 9.14
N VAL A 55 6.11 4.06 9.72
CA VAL A 55 6.22 3.73 11.16
C VAL A 55 7.59 3.16 11.50
N PHE A 56 8.15 2.29 10.64
CA PHE A 56 9.51 1.74 10.85
C PHE A 56 10.56 2.85 10.77
N LYS A 57 10.40 3.81 9.84
CA LYS A 57 11.25 4.99 9.73
C LYS A 57 11.18 5.83 11.01
N ALA A 58 9.99 6.22 11.44
CA ALA A 58 9.76 7.02 12.65
C ALA A 58 10.36 6.35 13.90
N LEU A 59 10.14 5.05 14.08
CA LEU A 59 10.71 4.27 15.20
C LEU A 59 12.24 4.26 15.16
N ARG A 60 12.85 4.05 14.00
CA ARG A 60 14.30 4.00 13.86
C ARG A 60 14.97 5.36 14.06
N GLU A 61 14.37 6.43 13.52
CA GLU A 61 14.90 7.79 13.69
C GLU A 61 14.84 8.25 15.16
N THR A 62 13.73 7.93 15.84
CA THR A 62 13.58 8.31 17.26
C THR A 62 14.39 7.42 18.20
N TYR A 63 14.47 6.14 17.90
CA TYR A 63 15.13 5.12 18.74
C TYR A 63 16.12 4.27 17.91
N PRO A 64 17.33 4.76 17.61
CA PRO A 64 18.28 4.07 16.72
C PRO A 64 18.65 2.64 17.18
N GLY A 65 18.67 2.40 18.49
CA GLY A 65 19.05 1.11 19.10
C GLY A 65 17.95 0.04 19.13
N LEU A 66 16.72 0.31 18.62
CA LEU A 66 15.65 -0.70 18.64
C LEU A 66 15.98 -1.92 17.76
N HIS A 67 15.59 -3.10 18.22
CA HIS A 67 15.45 -4.26 17.35
C HIS A 67 14.03 -4.28 16.76
N LEU A 68 13.88 -3.86 15.50
CA LEU A 68 12.60 -3.77 14.83
C LEU A 68 12.33 -5.02 13.99
N ALA A 69 11.28 -5.76 14.34
CA ALA A 69 10.80 -6.88 13.55
C ALA A 69 9.41 -6.61 12.98
N ALA A 70 9.15 -7.08 11.77
CA ALA A 70 7.88 -6.95 11.09
C ALA A 70 7.19 -8.30 10.92
N VAL A 71 5.89 -8.36 11.17
CA VAL A 71 5.01 -9.45 10.72
C VAL A 71 4.23 -8.95 9.51
N VAL A 72 4.49 -9.53 8.36
CA VAL A 72 3.89 -9.13 7.09
C VAL A 72 3.23 -10.33 6.39
N HIS A 73 2.15 -10.10 5.67
CA HIS A 73 1.54 -11.16 4.88
C HIS A 73 2.53 -11.70 3.83
N ARG A 74 2.69 -13.03 3.73
CA ARG A 74 3.73 -13.67 2.90
C ARG A 74 3.82 -13.17 1.44
N ARG A 75 2.66 -12.79 0.85
CA ARG A 75 2.61 -12.25 -0.53
C ARG A 75 3.14 -10.82 -0.65
N ARG A 76 3.42 -10.16 0.48
CA ARG A 76 3.90 -8.77 0.56
C ARG A 76 5.29 -8.66 1.17
N ARG A 77 5.96 -9.82 1.38
CA ARG A 77 7.32 -9.89 1.93
C ARG A 77 8.26 -8.91 1.23
N LEU A 78 8.24 -8.88 -0.11
CA LEU A 78 9.09 -8.03 -0.94
C LEU A 78 8.97 -6.53 -0.62
N LEU A 79 7.83 -6.08 -0.06
CA LEU A 79 7.63 -4.67 0.30
C LEU A 79 8.51 -4.22 1.48
N LEU A 80 8.93 -5.16 2.32
CA LEU A 80 9.73 -4.88 3.52
C LEU A 80 11.08 -5.60 3.53
N GLU A 81 11.33 -6.54 2.61
CA GLU A 81 12.52 -7.41 2.62
C GLU A 81 13.84 -6.64 2.62
N HIS A 82 13.85 -5.48 1.99
CA HIS A 82 15.01 -4.60 1.91
C HIS A 82 14.75 -3.24 2.56
N ASN A 83 13.74 -3.14 3.42
CA ASN A 83 13.49 -1.91 4.16
C ASN A 83 14.64 -1.67 5.14
N PRO A 84 15.36 -0.52 5.05
CA PRO A 84 16.58 -0.29 5.82
C PRO A 84 16.33 -0.13 7.33
N TYR A 85 15.08 0.03 7.74
CA TYR A 85 14.69 0.22 9.12
C TYR A 85 14.29 -1.08 9.83
N VAL A 86 14.07 -2.19 9.10
CA VAL A 86 13.59 -3.48 9.61
C VAL A 86 14.76 -4.45 9.78
N ASN A 87 14.92 -5.02 10.99
CA ASN A 87 15.97 -6.00 11.27
C ASN A 87 15.55 -7.43 10.92
N GLN A 88 14.26 -7.77 11.10
CA GLN A 88 13.77 -9.14 10.93
C GLN A 88 12.34 -9.15 10.41
N ILE A 89 12.01 -10.14 9.57
CA ILE A 89 10.68 -10.29 8.99
C ILE A 89 10.13 -11.68 9.30
N PHE A 90 8.91 -11.74 9.80
CA PHE A 90 8.10 -12.94 9.98
C PHE A 90 6.94 -12.95 9.00
N LEU A 91 6.60 -14.13 8.48
CA LEU A 91 5.62 -14.26 7.42
C LEU A 91 4.26 -14.74 7.97
N PHE A 92 3.27 -13.88 7.87
CA PHE A 92 1.90 -14.19 8.21
C PHE A 92 1.14 -14.78 7.01
N HIS A 93 0.38 -15.81 7.25
CA HIS A 93 -0.73 -16.21 6.39
C HIS A 93 -1.85 -16.87 7.23
N LYS A 94 -3.06 -16.91 6.69
CA LYS A 94 -4.25 -17.39 7.40
C LYS A 94 -4.24 -18.90 7.53
N GLY A 95 -4.79 -19.37 8.63
CA GLY A 95 -5.04 -20.78 8.89
C GLY A 95 -4.46 -21.26 10.25
N PRO A 96 -5.08 -22.27 10.86
CA PRO A 96 -4.72 -22.70 12.21
C PRO A 96 -3.26 -23.18 12.33
N LEU A 97 -2.79 -24.01 11.41
CA LEU A 97 -1.40 -24.50 11.43
C LEU A 97 -0.40 -23.37 11.25
N ALA A 98 -0.67 -22.44 10.34
CA ALA A 98 0.17 -21.28 10.12
C ALA A 98 0.18 -20.33 11.33
N PHE A 99 -0.93 -20.17 12.01
CA PHE A 99 -1.05 -19.40 13.24
C PHE A 99 -0.12 -19.96 14.33
N TRP A 100 -0.21 -21.27 14.62
CA TRP A 100 0.62 -21.89 15.65
C TRP A 100 2.09 -21.94 15.29
N LYS A 101 2.42 -22.15 14.01
CA LYS A 101 3.80 -22.08 13.52
C LYS A 101 4.37 -20.68 13.75
N LEU A 102 3.68 -19.65 13.30
CA LEU A 102 4.11 -18.26 13.48
C LEU A 102 4.20 -17.88 14.97
N GLN A 103 3.25 -18.33 15.80
CA GLN A 103 3.28 -18.10 17.23
C GLN A 103 4.54 -18.71 17.88
N HIS A 104 4.93 -19.93 17.46
CA HIS A 104 6.14 -20.57 17.94
C HIS A 104 7.40 -19.81 17.48
N GLU A 105 7.48 -19.41 16.21
CA GLU A 105 8.58 -18.62 15.65
C GLU A 105 8.75 -17.29 16.39
N LEU A 106 7.64 -16.58 16.64
CA LEU A 106 7.66 -15.31 17.36
C LEU A 106 8.06 -15.44 18.83
N ARG A 107 7.67 -16.53 19.50
CA ARG A 107 8.12 -16.82 20.87
C ARG A 107 9.60 -17.15 20.93
N ALA A 108 10.10 -17.95 19.99
CA ALA A 108 11.51 -18.32 19.92
C ALA A 108 12.42 -17.10 19.65
N ALA A 109 11.91 -16.13 18.91
CA ALA A 109 12.62 -14.90 18.60
C ALA A 109 12.49 -13.80 19.68
N GLY A 110 11.56 -13.95 20.62
CA GLY A 110 11.35 -13.00 21.73
C GLY A 110 12.42 -13.07 22.84
N PRO A 111 12.20 -12.44 23.99
CA PRO A 111 10.98 -11.68 24.34
C PRO A 111 10.80 -10.40 23.51
N TRP A 112 9.55 -9.90 23.47
CA TRP A 112 9.17 -8.64 22.84
C TRP A 112 8.76 -7.65 23.93
N ASP A 113 9.40 -6.48 23.95
CA ASP A 113 9.08 -5.40 24.90
C ASP A 113 7.80 -4.67 24.47
N ALA A 114 7.62 -4.51 23.16
CA ALA A 114 6.40 -3.91 22.62
C ALA A 114 5.93 -4.58 21.33
N ILE A 115 4.61 -4.62 21.15
CA ILE A 115 3.95 -5.02 19.90
C ILE A 115 3.07 -3.87 19.41
N LEU A 116 3.29 -3.45 18.15
CA LEU A 116 2.49 -2.44 17.48
C LEU A 116 1.62 -3.11 16.42
N GLN A 117 0.31 -2.96 16.55
CA GLN A 117 -0.69 -3.45 15.61
C GLN A 117 -1.14 -2.31 14.71
N LEU A 118 -0.65 -2.27 13.49
CA LEU A 118 -1.06 -1.31 12.49
C LEU A 118 -2.38 -1.72 11.82
N ARG A 119 -2.59 -1.41 10.55
CA ARG A 119 -3.83 -1.73 9.85
C ARG A 119 -4.02 -3.23 9.64
N GLY A 120 -5.27 -3.61 9.48
CA GLY A 120 -5.68 -4.97 9.16
C GLY A 120 -6.89 -5.41 10.00
N ASN A 121 -7.81 -6.10 9.33
CA ASN A 121 -9.06 -6.58 9.94
C ASN A 121 -9.06 -8.08 10.21
N ASP A 122 -7.92 -8.75 10.08
CA ASP A 122 -7.78 -10.16 10.43
C ASP A 122 -7.68 -10.31 11.95
N PRO A 123 -8.38 -11.28 12.57
CA PRO A 123 -8.35 -11.47 14.01
C PRO A 123 -7.04 -12.09 14.52
N GLU A 124 -6.37 -12.90 13.68
CA GLU A 124 -5.18 -13.65 14.08
C GLU A 124 -4.03 -12.79 14.61
N PRO A 125 -3.67 -11.64 14.00
CA PRO A 125 -2.61 -10.78 14.53
C PRO A 125 -2.86 -10.32 15.97
N ARG A 126 -4.12 -10.03 16.35
CA ARG A 126 -4.47 -9.61 17.71
C ARG A 126 -4.40 -10.76 18.69
N CYS A 127 -4.84 -11.95 18.29
CA CYS A 127 -4.71 -13.16 19.09
C CYS A 127 -3.22 -13.54 19.30
N LEU A 128 -2.38 -13.41 18.26
CA LEU A 128 -0.93 -13.63 18.37
C LEU A 128 -0.29 -12.66 19.37
N SER A 129 -0.60 -11.37 19.27
CA SER A 129 -0.06 -10.37 20.20
C SER A 129 -0.44 -10.67 21.65
N PHE A 130 -1.68 -11.06 21.90
CA PHE A 130 -2.15 -11.46 23.22
C PHE A 130 -1.41 -12.68 23.77
N LEU A 131 -1.19 -13.70 22.92
CA LEU A 131 -0.48 -14.92 23.32
C LEU A 131 1.03 -14.72 23.52
N LEU A 132 1.62 -13.71 22.93
CA LEU A 132 3.03 -13.35 23.14
C LEU A 132 3.23 -12.59 24.45
N ALA A 133 2.15 -12.00 24.99
CA ALA A 133 2.12 -11.31 26.28
C ALA A 133 3.28 -10.31 26.50
N PRO A 134 3.54 -9.37 25.58
CA PRO A 134 4.56 -8.34 25.78
C PRO A 134 4.13 -7.35 26.88
N ASP A 135 5.09 -6.58 27.40
CA ASP A 135 4.81 -5.53 28.38
C ASP A 135 3.86 -4.47 27.79
N VAL A 136 4.03 -4.17 26.51
CA VAL A 136 3.26 -3.17 25.80
C VAL A 136 2.67 -3.73 24.50
N THR A 137 1.36 -3.62 24.34
CA THR A 137 0.67 -3.89 23.07
C THR A 137 -0.18 -2.69 22.70
N VAL A 138 0.17 -2.02 21.58
CA VAL A 138 -0.53 -0.84 21.08
C VAL A 138 -1.27 -1.20 19.79
N SER A 139 -2.50 -0.75 19.64
CA SER A 139 -3.31 -1.01 18.44
C SER A 139 -4.11 0.19 17.98
N VAL A 140 -4.46 0.18 16.69
CA VAL A 140 -5.52 1.03 16.14
C VAL A 140 -6.89 0.34 16.34
N PRO A 141 -8.00 1.09 16.41
CA PRO A 141 -9.34 0.51 16.31
C PRO A 141 -9.50 -0.30 15.04
N ASN A 142 -10.22 -1.41 15.12
CA ASN A 142 -10.58 -2.19 13.94
C ASN A 142 -11.94 -2.90 14.10
N MET A 143 -12.42 -3.50 13.02
CA MET A 143 -13.73 -4.15 12.97
C MET A 143 -13.78 -5.55 13.62
N THR A 144 -12.67 -6.06 14.16
CA THR A 144 -12.63 -7.45 14.69
C THR A 144 -13.30 -7.60 16.04
N ARG A 145 -13.59 -6.52 16.77
CA ARG A 145 -14.09 -6.50 18.16
C ARG A 145 -13.15 -7.17 19.17
N LEU A 146 -11.86 -7.29 18.83
CA LEU A 146 -10.83 -7.89 19.69
C LEU A 146 -9.86 -6.83 20.25
N SER A 147 -10.25 -5.57 20.26
CA SER A 147 -9.41 -4.45 20.74
C SER A 147 -8.97 -4.64 22.20
N GLY A 148 -9.82 -5.21 23.05
CA GLY A 148 -9.49 -5.50 24.44
C GLY A 148 -8.39 -6.54 24.67
N LEU A 149 -7.94 -7.25 23.61
CA LEU A 149 -6.75 -8.11 23.71
C LEU A 149 -5.44 -7.30 23.72
N CYS A 150 -5.47 -6.04 23.28
CA CYS A 150 -4.34 -5.14 23.31
C CYS A 150 -4.40 -4.28 24.58
N GLY A 151 -3.25 -4.05 25.22
CA GLY A 151 -3.17 -3.27 26.48
C GLY A 151 -3.43 -1.78 26.25
N HIS A 152 -3.12 -1.27 25.04
CA HIS A 152 -3.26 0.13 24.68
C HIS A 152 -3.98 0.28 23.32
N GLN A 153 -4.78 1.34 23.18
CA GLN A 153 -5.45 1.67 21.93
C GLN A 153 -5.29 3.14 21.61
N VAL A 154 -4.84 3.42 20.40
CA VAL A 154 -4.73 4.78 19.87
C VAL A 154 -6.12 5.32 19.59
N VAL A 155 -6.44 6.50 20.12
CA VAL A 155 -7.70 7.19 19.84
C VAL A 155 -7.63 7.80 18.45
N GLN A 156 -8.60 7.48 17.61
CA GLN A 156 -8.72 8.00 16.24
C GLN A 156 -10.16 8.42 15.95
N PRO A 157 -10.62 9.56 16.49
CA PRO A 157 -12.02 9.96 16.40
C PRO A 157 -12.45 10.34 14.98
N ASP A 158 -11.49 10.76 14.16
CA ASP A 158 -11.63 11.26 12.80
C ASP A 158 -11.05 10.28 11.75
N TRP A 159 -11.17 8.97 12.02
CA TRP A 159 -10.59 7.91 11.18
C TRP A 159 -10.87 8.08 9.68
N ASP A 160 -12.11 8.39 9.32
CA ASP A 160 -12.53 8.50 7.92
C ASP A 160 -12.07 9.80 7.23
N ALA A 161 -11.73 10.83 8.01
CA ALA A 161 -11.20 12.10 7.51
C ALA A 161 -9.66 12.15 7.53
N THR A 162 -9.02 11.25 8.28
CA THR A 162 -7.56 11.28 8.48
C THR A 162 -6.82 10.52 7.38
N HIS A 163 -5.75 11.12 6.85
CA HIS A 163 -4.87 10.47 5.87
C HIS A 163 -4.28 9.17 6.40
N GLY A 164 -4.14 8.16 5.53
CA GLY A 164 -3.67 6.85 5.92
C GLY A 164 -2.28 6.84 6.56
N VAL A 165 -1.34 7.66 6.11
CA VAL A 165 -0.03 7.84 6.74
C VAL A 165 -0.16 8.36 8.16
N GLU A 166 -1.02 9.37 8.36
CA GLU A 166 -1.25 9.96 9.67
C GLU A 166 -1.89 8.96 10.65
N GLN A 167 -2.82 8.13 10.17
CA GLN A 167 -3.41 7.07 10.98
C GLN A 167 -2.37 6.11 11.55
N THR A 168 -1.34 5.73 10.76
CA THR A 168 -0.28 4.84 11.23
C THR A 168 0.78 5.55 12.06
N LEU A 169 1.11 6.80 11.73
CA LEU A 169 2.02 7.63 12.53
C LEU A 169 1.48 7.91 13.93
N ARG A 170 0.16 8.00 14.13
CA ARG A 170 -0.42 8.09 15.47
C ARG A 170 -0.04 6.91 16.36
N VAL A 171 0.18 5.71 15.79
CA VAL A 171 0.69 4.55 16.54
C VAL A 171 2.15 4.75 16.94
N ALA A 172 2.97 5.25 16.02
CA ALA A 172 4.37 5.58 16.34
C ALA A 172 4.46 6.68 17.42
N ARG A 173 3.68 7.76 17.29
CA ARG A 173 3.63 8.85 18.28
C ARG A 173 3.11 8.40 19.63
N TYR A 174 2.24 7.40 19.65
CA TYR A 174 1.75 6.82 20.91
C TYR A 174 2.89 6.20 21.75
N VAL A 175 3.93 5.70 21.09
CA VAL A 175 5.14 5.18 21.72
C VAL A 175 6.31 6.19 21.69
N GLY A 176 6.01 7.45 21.45
CA GLY A 176 6.98 8.55 21.49
C GLY A 176 7.85 8.70 20.25
N ALA A 177 7.56 7.98 19.15
CA ALA A 177 8.31 8.05 17.90
C ALA A 177 7.61 8.93 16.86
N ASP A 178 8.37 9.73 16.12
CA ASP A 178 7.86 10.55 15.03
C ASP A 178 8.93 10.71 13.91
N THR A 179 8.53 11.26 12.77
CA THR A 179 9.41 11.62 11.67
C THR A 179 8.98 12.94 11.03
N SER A 180 9.92 13.78 10.67
CA SER A 180 9.67 15.00 9.90
C SER A 180 9.47 14.72 8.40
N GLU A 181 9.86 13.54 7.94
CA GLU A 181 9.81 13.13 6.54
C GLU A 181 8.92 11.89 6.36
N PRO A 182 7.59 12.05 6.35
CA PRO A 182 6.63 10.94 6.35
C PRO A 182 6.43 10.29 4.98
N GLN A 183 7.47 10.27 4.13
CA GLN A 183 7.41 9.59 2.83
C GLN A 183 7.44 8.07 3.01
N LEU A 184 6.73 7.37 2.13
CA LEU A 184 6.73 5.92 2.07
C LEU A 184 8.10 5.40 1.67
N VAL A 185 8.46 4.21 2.16
CA VAL A 185 9.80 3.63 1.97
C VAL A 185 9.71 2.31 1.23
N TYR A 186 10.37 2.26 0.07
CA TYR A 186 10.71 1.03 -0.67
C TYR A 186 12.09 1.17 -1.28
N GLN A 187 12.97 0.20 -1.06
CA GLN A 187 14.32 0.21 -1.61
C GLN A 187 14.41 -0.71 -2.82
N VAL A 188 14.65 -0.13 -4.00
CA VAL A 188 14.94 -0.87 -5.23
C VAL A 188 16.41 -1.25 -5.24
N ARG A 189 16.71 -2.54 -5.47
CA ARG A 189 18.09 -3.05 -5.54
C ARG A 189 18.68 -2.95 -6.93
N ASP A 190 19.98 -2.94 -7.02
CA ASP A 190 20.69 -2.87 -8.31
C ASP A 190 20.44 -4.11 -9.19
N GLU A 191 20.29 -5.31 -8.59
CA GLU A 191 19.92 -6.50 -9.34
C GLU A 191 18.52 -6.40 -9.96
N GLU A 192 17.58 -5.72 -9.30
CA GLU A 192 16.24 -5.49 -9.81
C GLU A 192 16.26 -4.50 -10.98
N ARG A 193 17.10 -3.47 -10.89
CA ARG A 193 17.35 -2.52 -11.98
C ARG A 193 17.95 -3.20 -13.20
N THR A 194 18.98 -4.01 -12.99
CA THR A 194 19.67 -4.76 -14.08
C THR A 194 18.69 -5.71 -14.79
N ARG A 195 17.94 -6.51 -14.03
CA ARG A 195 16.92 -7.41 -14.61
C ARG A 195 15.83 -6.68 -15.37
N LEU A 196 15.41 -5.52 -14.85
CA LEU A 196 14.43 -4.68 -15.54
C LEU A 196 14.96 -4.22 -16.90
N GLU A 197 16.18 -3.64 -16.96
CA GLU A 197 16.74 -3.11 -18.20
C GLU A 197 16.97 -4.21 -19.25
N GLU A 198 17.37 -5.41 -18.82
CA GLU A 198 17.44 -6.58 -19.70
C GLU A 198 16.07 -6.93 -20.31
N LYS A 199 15.02 -6.97 -19.49
CA LYS A 199 13.66 -7.25 -19.95
C LYS A 199 13.13 -6.16 -20.87
N LEU A 200 13.33 -4.88 -20.53
CA LEU A 200 12.88 -3.75 -21.36
C LEU A 200 13.54 -3.77 -22.73
N ARG A 201 14.84 -4.06 -22.77
CA ARG A 201 15.59 -4.24 -24.04
C ARG A 201 15.01 -5.39 -24.86
N GLY A 202 14.71 -6.53 -24.22
CA GLY A 202 14.05 -7.67 -24.87
C GLY A 202 12.63 -7.39 -25.39
N LEU A 203 11.96 -6.39 -24.81
CA LEU A 203 10.64 -5.92 -25.25
C LEU A 203 10.71 -4.79 -26.30
N GLY A 204 11.92 -4.36 -26.71
CA GLY A 204 12.12 -3.28 -27.66
C GLY A 204 11.78 -1.89 -27.11
N VAL A 205 11.81 -1.70 -25.78
CA VAL A 205 11.61 -0.39 -25.15
C VAL A 205 12.83 0.48 -25.39
N GLY A 206 12.62 1.68 -25.95
CA GLY A 206 13.69 2.64 -26.25
C GLY A 206 14.21 3.40 -25.03
N GLU A 207 15.02 4.43 -25.33
CA GLU A 207 15.70 5.25 -24.30
C GLU A 207 14.95 6.54 -23.94
N LYS A 208 13.81 6.83 -24.58
CA LYS A 208 13.02 8.01 -24.25
C LYS A 208 12.54 7.95 -22.79
N PRO A 209 12.25 9.09 -22.17
CA PRO A 209 11.66 9.10 -20.84
C PRO A 209 10.39 8.25 -20.77
N ARG A 210 10.26 7.45 -19.72
CA ARG A 210 9.18 6.46 -19.57
C ARG A 210 7.96 7.08 -18.90
N LEU A 211 6.80 6.92 -19.53
CA LEU A 211 5.48 7.15 -18.93
C LEU A 211 4.84 5.79 -18.65
N VAL A 212 4.51 5.52 -17.41
CA VAL A 212 3.84 4.27 -17.01
C VAL A 212 2.37 4.53 -16.77
N LEU A 213 1.51 3.73 -17.42
CA LEU A 213 0.05 3.75 -17.23
C LEU A 213 -0.36 2.47 -16.51
N GLN A 214 -0.97 2.60 -15.33
CA GLN A 214 -1.45 1.46 -14.56
C GLN A 214 -2.95 1.29 -14.78
N LEU A 215 -3.38 0.13 -15.31
CA LEU A 215 -4.74 -0.12 -15.82
C LEU A 215 -5.83 -0.31 -14.75
N GLY A 216 -5.56 -0.15 -13.46
CA GLY A 216 -6.57 -0.26 -12.42
C GLY A 216 -6.28 -1.30 -11.34
N GLY A 217 -7.22 -1.49 -10.40
CA GLY A 217 -7.04 -2.22 -9.15
C GLY A 217 -7.55 -3.65 -9.12
N GLY A 218 -8.09 -4.16 -10.24
CA GLY A 218 -8.67 -5.49 -10.34
C GLY A 218 -10.11 -5.58 -9.81
N ARG A 219 -10.75 -6.75 -9.98
CA ARG A 219 -12.21 -6.98 -9.83
C ARG A 219 -12.84 -6.51 -8.50
N ARG A 220 -12.09 -6.44 -7.40
CA ARG A 220 -12.66 -6.10 -6.08
C ARG A 220 -12.92 -4.62 -5.87
N ALA A 221 -12.37 -3.76 -6.71
CA ALA A 221 -12.43 -2.32 -6.58
C ALA A 221 -12.69 -1.64 -7.92
N ALA A 222 -13.42 -2.32 -8.82
CA ALA A 222 -13.72 -1.84 -10.16
C ALA A 222 -14.41 -0.46 -10.18
N TRP A 223 -15.12 -0.09 -9.11
CA TRP A 223 -15.74 1.23 -8.97
C TRP A 223 -14.75 2.40 -8.99
N ARG A 224 -13.49 2.16 -8.72
CA ARG A 224 -12.43 3.19 -8.77
C ARG A 224 -11.51 3.06 -9.98
N ASP A 225 -11.78 2.11 -10.86
CA ASP A 225 -11.02 1.94 -12.09
C ASP A 225 -11.44 2.98 -13.13
N TRP A 226 -10.47 3.66 -13.71
CA TRP A 226 -10.71 4.59 -14.82
C TRP A 226 -11.05 3.80 -16.07
N PRO A 227 -12.06 4.22 -16.91
CA PRO A 227 -12.45 3.51 -18.11
C PRO A 227 -11.28 3.29 -19.07
N VAL A 228 -11.23 2.11 -19.70
CA VAL A 228 -10.12 1.76 -20.61
C VAL A 228 -10.07 2.67 -21.81
N ALA A 229 -11.23 3.13 -22.33
CA ALA A 229 -11.32 4.13 -23.40
C ALA A 229 -10.54 5.41 -23.07
N ARG A 230 -10.60 5.87 -21.83
CA ARG A 230 -9.88 7.06 -21.37
C ARG A 230 -8.35 6.87 -21.38
N TYR A 231 -7.86 5.64 -21.09
CA TYR A 231 -6.44 5.33 -21.26
C TYR A 231 -6.03 5.37 -22.74
N ALA A 232 -6.87 4.90 -23.65
CA ALA A 232 -6.59 4.98 -25.09
C ALA A 232 -6.54 6.44 -25.58
N GLU A 233 -7.47 7.28 -25.13
CA GLU A 233 -7.46 8.73 -25.41
C GLU A 233 -6.19 9.39 -24.86
N LEU A 234 -5.81 9.07 -23.60
CA LEU A 234 -4.58 9.60 -22.99
C LEU A 234 -3.32 9.16 -23.75
N ILE A 235 -3.25 7.92 -24.22
CA ILE A 235 -2.13 7.43 -25.03
C ILE A 235 -1.97 8.29 -26.27
N TRP A 236 -3.07 8.60 -27.00
CA TRP A 236 -3.00 9.45 -28.18
C TRP A 236 -2.57 10.88 -27.86
N LEU A 237 -3.03 11.47 -26.76
CA LEU A 237 -2.58 12.78 -26.30
C LEU A 237 -1.07 12.78 -25.99
N VAL A 238 -0.56 11.74 -25.34
CA VAL A 238 0.88 11.59 -25.05
C VAL A 238 1.68 11.46 -26.34
N VAL A 239 1.25 10.61 -27.27
CA VAL A 239 1.92 10.43 -28.58
C VAL A 239 1.99 11.73 -29.38
N ALA A 240 0.92 12.53 -29.35
CA ALA A 240 0.84 13.77 -30.09
C ALA A 240 1.70 14.91 -29.50
N HIS A 241 1.98 14.89 -28.21
CA HIS A 241 2.54 16.05 -27.53
C HIS A 241 3.81 15.81 -26.73
N LEU A 242 4.17 14.55 -26.44
CA LEU A 242 5.34 14.22 -25.62
C LEU A 242 6.25 13.20 -26.32
N GLU A 243 7.55 13.36 -26.14
CA GLU A 243 8.52 12.32 -26.47
C GLU A 243 8.62 11.35 -25.28
N ALA A 244 7.93 10.22 -25.37
CA ALA A 244 7.86 9.23 -24.28
C ALA A 244 7.87 7.79 -24.80
N GLU A 245 8.44 6.89 -23.99
CA GLU A 245 8.14 5.45 -24.05
C GLU A 245 6.94 5.19 -23.13
N ILE A 246 5.80 4.82 -23.71
CA ILE A 246 4.58 4.55 -22.96
C ILE A 246 4.58 3.06 -22.60
N LEU A 247 4.49 2.74 -21.30
CA LEU A 247 4.40 1.35 -20.82
C LEU A 247 3.08 1.14 -20.07
N VAL A 248 2.31 0.15 -20.49
CA VAL A 248 1.05 -0.22 -19.85
C VAL A 248 1.30 -1.32 -18.84
N LEU A 249 1.23 -0.98 -17.55
CA LEU A 249 1.52 -1.87 -16.41
C LEU A 249 0.24 -2.40 -15.79
N GLY A 250 0.25 -3.67 -15.40
CA GLY A 250 -0.83 -4.33 -14.69
C GLY A 250 -0.44 -5.70 -14.19
N GLY A 251 -1.22 -6.27 -13.26
CA GLY A 251 -1.12 -7.66 -12.87
C GLY A 251 -1.80 -8.59 -13.88
N GLY A 252 -1.55 -9.90 -13.79
CA GLY A 252 -2.22 -10.88 -14.65
C GLY A 252 -3.75 -10.96 -14.46
N ASP A 253 -4.28 -10.36 -13.40
CA ASP A 253 -5.72 -10.22 -13.14
C ASP A 253 -6.37 -9.07 -13.94
N GLN A 254 -5.58 -8.31 -14.71
CA GLN A 254 -6.03 -7.20 -15.57
C GLN A 254 -6.03 -7.55 -17.05
N GLU A 255 -5.95 -8.82 -17.40
CA GLU A 255 -5.93 -9.31 -18.78
C GLU A 255 -7.15 -8.85 -19.57
N ASP A 256 -8.35 -8.86 -18.97
CA ASP A 256 -9.58 -8.40 -19.64
C ASP A 256 -9.45 -6.91 -20.07
N ARG A 257 -8.89 -6.07 -19.19
CA ARG A 257 -8.68 -4.64 -19.47
C ARG A 257 -7.57 -4.40 -20.49
N ARG A 258 -6.54 -5.25 -20.47
CA ARG A 258 -5.47 -5.24 -21.47
C ARG A 258 -6.03 -5.51 -22.87
N LEU A 259 -6.87 -6.55 -23.02
CA LEU A 259 -7.53 -6.89 -24.27
C LEU A 259 -8.50 -5.80 -24.73
N GLU A 260 -9.24 -5.20 -23.81
CA GLU A 260 -10.09 -4.06 -24.09
C GLU A 260 -9.26 -2.87 -24.62
N LEU A 261 -8.13 -2.53 -23.98
CA LEU A 261 -7.24 -1.46 -24.45
C LEU A 261 -6.70 -1.75 -25.85
N GLU A 262 -6.31 -2.99 -26.10
CA GLU A 262 -5.83 -3.43 -27.42
C GLU A 262 -6.87 -3.18 -28.52
N SER A 263 -8.16 -3.34 -28.23
CA SER A 263 -9.24 -3.13 -29.20
C SER A 263 -9.38 -1.70 -29.71
N PHE A 264 -8.84 -0.70 -29.01
CA PHE A 264 -8.81 0.70 -29.46
C PHE A 264 -7.67 0.99 -30.45
N PHE A 265 -6.80 0.01 -30.75
CA PHE A 265 -5.67 0.15 -31.67
C PHE A 265 -5.69 -0.93 -32.76
N PRO A 266 -6.78 -1.06 -33.55
CA PRO A 266 -6.92 -2.12 -34.55
C PRO A 266 -5.94 -1.94 -35.71
N GLY A 267 -5.24 -3.00 -36.12
CA GLY A 267 -4.45 -3.05 -37.35
C GLY A 267 -3.21 -2.15 -37.39
N GLN A 268 -2.80 -1.54 -36.29
CA GLN A 268 -1.65 -0.66 -36.19
C GLN A 268 -0.58 -1.20 -35.23
N THR A 269 0.67 -0.78 -35.43
CA THR A 269 1.68 -0.91 -34.40
C THR A 269 1.25 -0.09 -33.20
N ARG A 270 1.08 -0.73 -32.05
CA ARG A 270 0.64 -0.07 -30.82
C ARG A 270 1.65 1.00 -30.40
N PRO A 271 1.20 2.22 -30.10
CA PRO A 271 2.10 3.30 -29.66
C PRO A 271 2.48 3.16 -28.19
N TYR A 272 2.44 1.96 -27.63
CA TYR A 272 2.80 1.65 -26.25
C TYR A 272 3.37 0.22 -26.13
N HIS A 273 4.16 0.00 -25.11
CA HIS A 273 4.65 -1.32 -24.73
C HIS A 273 3.70 -1.94 -23.71
N ASP A 274 3.13 -3.09 -24.08
CA ASP A 274 2.32 -3.88 -23.17
C ASP A 274 3.23 -4.70 -22.24
N VAL A 275 3.19 -4.38 -20.94
CA VAL A 275 3.94 -5.10 -19.90
C VAL A 275 3.03 -5.68 -18.81
N VAL A 276 1.73 -5.81 -19.09
CA VAL A 276 0.75 -6.44 -18.18
C VAL A 276 1.12 -7.89 -17.91
N GLY A 277 1.23 -8.26 -16.65
CA GLY A 277 1.57 -9.62 -16.20
C GLY A 277 3.04 -10.03 -16.44
N LYS A 278 3.89 -9.17 -17.01
CA LYS A 278 5.28 -9.50 -17.36
C LYS A 278 6.30 -9.22 -16.26
N PHE A 279 5.93 -8.40 -15.28
CA PHE A 279 6.84 -8.00 -14.20
C PHE A 279 6.38 -8.52 -12.85
N THR A 280 7.35 -8.93 -12.04
CA THR A 280 7.17 -9.11 -10.59
C THR A 280 6.96 -7.77 -9.91
N LEU A 281 6.53 -7.78 -8.65
CA LEU A 281 6.38 -6.55 -7.88
C LEU A 281 7.70 -5.77 -7.74
N ALA A 282 8.82 -6.47 -7.58
CA ALA A 282 10.16 -5.87 -7.49
C ALA A 282 10.60 -5.22 -8.82
N GLU A 283 10.36 -5.90 -9.93
CA GLU A 283 10.62 -5.35 -11.26
C GLU A 283 9.67 -4.18 -11.59
N SER A 284 8.42 -4.23 -11.11
CA SER A 284 7.49 -3.09 -11.21
C SER A 284 7.99 -1.89 -10.40
N ALA A 285 8.55 -2.12 -9.21
CA ALA A 285 9.16 -1.06 -8.42
C ALA A 285 10.38 -0.44 -9.11
N ALA A 286 11.24 -1.26 -9.72
CA ALA A 286 12.38 -0.79 -10.51
C ALA A 286 11.94 0.00 -11.75
N LEU A 287 10.89 -0.47 -12.46
CA LEU A 287 10.30 0.25 -13.59
C LEU A 287 9.81 1.63 -13.14
N LEU A 288 9.02 1.68 -12.06
CA LEU A 288 8.53 2.95 -11.53
C LEU A 288 9.67 3.88 -11.12
N ALA A 289 10.69 3.38 -10.43
CA ALA A 289 11.86 4.17 -10.05
C ALA A 289 12.65 4.73 -11.25
N SER A 290 12.58 4.09 -12.43
CA SER A 290 13.19 4.55 -13.68
C SER A 290 12.25 5.41 -14.54
N ALA A 291 10.96 5.42 -14.20
CA ALA A 291 9.96 6.17 -14.95
C ALA A 291 9.96 7.66 -14.59
N ARG A 292 9.74 8.49 -15.58
CA ARG A 292 9.55 9.93 -15.35
C ARG A 292 8.22 10.22 -14.69
N THR A 293 7.16 9.51 -15.13
CA THR A 293 5.81 9.71 -14.58
C THR A 293 5.03 8.40 -14.57
N LEU A 294 4.23 8.23 -13.52
CA LEU A 294 3.20 7.19 -13.38
C LEU A 294 1.83 7.85 -13.39
N VAL A 295 0.93 7.35 -14.23
CA VAL A 295 -0.53 7.62 -14.14
C VAL A 295 -1.18 6.39 -13.52
N SER A 296 -1.87 6.54 -12.41
CA SER A 296 -2.47 5.42 -11.68
C SER A 296 -3.75 5.83 -10.95
N THR A 297 -4.73 4.94 -10.92
CA THR A 297 -5.84 5.03 -9.96
C THR A 297 -5.35 4.65 -8.55
N ASP A 298 -6.23 4.81 -7.52
CA ASP A 298 -5.93 4.42 -6.13
C ASP A 298 -5.69 2.91 -6.00
N THR A 299 -4.44 2.49 -6.18
CA THR A 299 -3.99 1.10 -6.15
C THR A 299 -2.67 0.95 -5.37
N GLY A 300 -2.27 -0.30 -5.11
CA GLY A 300 -0.97 -0.57 -4.51
C GLY A 300 0.21 -0.05 -5.34
N ILE A 301 0.06 0.02 -6.68
CA ILE A 301 1.09 0.54 -7.61
C ILE A 301 1.22 2.06 -7.47
N MET A 302 0.14 2.79 -7.24
CA MET A 302 0.20 4.23 -6.93
C MET A 302 1.09 4.50 -5.71
N HIS A 303 0.83 3.78 -4.61
CA HIS A 303 1.64 3.89 -3.40
C HIS A 303 3.10 3.44 -3.60
N LEU A 304 3.32 2.43 -4.46
CA LEU A 304 4.67 2.01 -4.83
C LEU A 304 5.40 3.12 -5.60
N GLY A 305 4.71 3.81 -6.52
CA GLY A 305 5.23 4.98 -7.22
C GLY A 305 5.67 6.08 -6.24
N PHE A 306 4.86 6.38 -5.22
CA PHE A 306 5.25 7.31 -4.16
C PHE A 306 6.50 6.83 -3.41
N ALA A 307 6.54 5.55 -3.04
CA ALA A 307 7.62 4.99 -2.23
C ALA A 307 8.98 4.94 -2.95
N VAL A 308 8.99 4.78 -4.27
CA VAL A 308 10.23 4.76 -5.08
C VAL A 308 10.59 6.13 -5.67
N GLY A 309 9.76 7.15 -5.38
CA GLY A 309 10.02 8.52 -5.77
C GLY A 309 9.67 8.88 -7.20
N THR A 310 8.85 8.11 -7.91
CA THR A 310 8.30 8.46 -9.23
C THR A 310 7.34 9.64 -9.09
N ARG A 311 7.30 10.55 -10.05
CA ARG A 311 6.21 11.54 -10.13
C ARG A 311 4.91 10.83 -10.49
N VAL A 312 3.85 11.07 -9.73
CA VAL A 312 2.58 10.37 -9.91
C VAL A 312 1.47 11.37 -10.22
N VAL A 313 0.71 11.07 -11.27
CA VAL A 313 -0.61 11.64 -11.49
C VAL A 313 -1.63 10.61 -10.99
N ALA A 314 -2.23 10.89 -9.85
CA ALA A 314 -3.18 10.01 -9.17
C ALA A 314 -4.61 10.33 -9.60
N ILE A 315 -5.33 9.35 -10.14
CA ILE A 315 -6.74 9.45 -10.51
C ILE A 315 -7.56 8.87 -9.35
N ILE A 316 -8.29 9.71 -8.65
CA ILE A 316 -8.89 9.37 -7.36
C ILE A 316 -10.42 9.48 -7.41
N HIS A 317 -11.09 8.41 -6.97
CA HIS A 317 -12.53 8.38 -6.78
C HIS A 317 -12.94 9.10 -5.50
N CYS A 318 -14.03 9.87 -5.53
CA CYS A 318 -14.51 10.68 -4.40
C CYS A 318 -14.89 9.87 -3.13
N ASN A 319 -15.13 8.56 -3.25
CA ASN A 319 -15.41 7.69 -2.09
C ASN A 319 -14.18 7.46 -1.20
N ASN A 320 -12.99 7.55 -1.78
CA ASN A 320 -11.72 7.41 -1.06
C ASN A 320 -10.82 8.59 -1.44
N PRO A 321 -11.12 9.80 -0.93
CA PRO A 321 -10.55 11.05 -1.44
C PRO A 321 -9.03 11.14 -1.25
N ALA A 322 -8.37 11.98 -2.04
CA ALA A 322 -6.93 12.19 -1.99
C ALA A 322 -6.44 12.65 -0.61
N SER A 323 -7.24 13.37 0.14
CA SER A 323 -6.96 13.72 1.54
C SER A 323 -6.73 12.50 2.43
N ARG A 324 -7.18 11.32 1.99
CA ARG A 324 -7.07 10.05 2.72
C ARG A 324 -6.03 9.10 2.13
N VAL A 325 -5.86 9.06 0.80
CA VAL A 325 -5.02 8.06 0.12
C VAL A 325 -4.01 8.64 -0.86
N GLY A 326 -4.06 9.93 -1.12
CA GLY A 326 -3.19 10.61 -2.08
C GLY A 326 -1.74 10.75 -1.59
N PRO A 327 -0.96 11.61 -2.23
CA PRO A 327 0.41 11.91 -1.80
C PRO A 327 0.40 12.62 -0.44
N TYR A 328 1.32 12.22 0.45
CA TYR A 328 1.45 12.78 1.80
C TYR A 328 2.91 13.11 2.11
N GLY A 329 3.20 14.40 2.37
CA GLY A 329 4.56 14.84 2.70
C GLY A 329 5.50 14.99 1.50
N TYR A 330 4.98 15.09 0.27
CA TYR A 330 5.79 15.18 -0.95
C TYR A 330 5.79 16.57 -1.61
N GLY A 331 5.13 17.58 -1.02
CA GLY A 331 4.94 18.89 -1.65
C GLY A 331 4.26 18.76 -3.03
N ASP A 332 4.72 19.53 -4.01
CA ASP A 332 4.14 19.61 -5.35
C ASP A 332 4.68 18.55 -6.34
N ARG A 333 5.38 17.54 -5.84
CA ARG A 333 5.98 16.50 -6.69
C ARG A 333 4.97 15.65 -7.45
N HIS A 334 3.76 15.50 -6.91
CA HIS A 334 2.70 14.69 -7.46
C HIS A 334 1.49 15.54 -7.80
N ARG A 335 0.61 15.03 -8.65
CA ARG A 335 -0.66 15.66 -9.02
C ARG A 335 -1.82 14.73 -8.76
N VAL A 336 -2.98 15.30 -8.55
CA VAL A 336 -4.21 14.56 -8.26
C VAL A 336 -5.33 15.06 -9.14
N VAL A 337 -5.95 14.16 -9.87
CA VAL A 337 -7.23 14.37 -10.55
C VAL A 337 -8.28 13.60 -9.77
N GLN A 338 -9.09 14.31 -9.00
CA GLN A 338 -10.12 13.69 -8.16
C GLN A 338 -11.49 13.89 -8.74
N LEU A 339 -12.25 12.78 -8.83
CA LEU A 339 -13.65 12.80 -9.21
C LEU A 339 -14.46 13.66 -8.24
N ALA A 340 -15.25 14.60 -8.77
CA ALA A 340 -16.16 15.39 -7.98
C ALA A 340 -17.22 14.50 -7.30
N ARG A 341 -17.58 14.82 -6.06
CA ARG A 341 -18.64 14.10 -5.34
C ARG A 341 -20.01 14.64 -5.76
N PRO A 342 -20.90 13.82 -6.35
CA PRO A 342 -22.25 14.26 -6.69
C PRO A 342 -23.05 14.64 -5.43
N GLU A 343 -24.00 15.57 -5.58
CA GLU A 343 -24.86 16.02 -4.46
C GLU A 343 -25.65 14.86 -3.84
N ASN A 344 -26.12 13.92 -4.66
CA ASN A 344 -26.93 12.77 -4.24
C ASN A 344 -26.10 11.51 -3.94
N TYR A 345 -24.79 11.65 -3.73
CA TYR A 345 -23.87 10.54 -3.52
C TYR A 345 -24.23 9.73 -2.24
N ARG A 346 -24.45 8.44 -2.40
CA ARG A 346 -24.70 7.45 -1.32
C ARG A 346 -23.72 6.29 -1.36
N THR A 347 -23.38 5.81 -2.57
CA THR A 347 -22.53 4.65 -2.81
C THR A 347 -21.48 4.96 -3.87
N PRO A 348 -20.39 4.20 -3.96
CA PRO A 348 -19.39 4.40 -5.01
C PRO A 348 -19.96 4.35 -6.44
N ALA A 349 -21.07 3.63 -6.66
CA ALA A 349 -21.70 3.52 -7.97
C ALA A 349 -22.46 4.79 -8.41
N ASP A 350 -22.67 5.75 -7.50
CA ASP A 350 -23.35 7.01 -7.82
C ASP A 350 -22.41 8.04 -8.46
N ALA A 351 -21.12 7.71 -8.62
CA ALA A 351 -20.13 8.57 -9.23
C ALA A 351 -19.32 7.78 -10.27
N ASP A 352 -19.27 8.27 -11.49
CA ASP A 352 -18.62 7.58 -12.61
C ASP A 352 -17.20 8.11 -12.83
N MET A 353 -16.21 7.22 -12.76
CA MET A 353 -14.82 7.56 -13.09
C MET A 353 -14.64 8.04 -14.52
N GLY A 354 -15.59 7.76 -15.42
CA GLY A 354 -15.62 8.28 -16.79
C GLY A 354 -15.79 9.80 -16.90
N ASP A 355 -16.28 10.46 -15.84
CA ASP A 355 -16.41 11.92 -15.77
C ASP A 355 -15.03 12.62 -15.68
N ILE A 356 -13.99 11.88 -15.28
CA ILE A 356 -12.60 12.35 -15.40
C ILE A 356 -12.15 12.13 -16.84
N THR A 357 -11.91 13.21 -17.58
CA THR A 357 -11.51 13.13 -18.99
C THR A 357 -10.01 12.88 -19.17
N ALA A 358 -9.60 12.39 -20.35
CA ALA A 358 -8.19 12.19 -20.67
C ALA A 358 -7.42 13.52 -20.72
N GLU A 359 -8.04 14.60 -21.15
CA GLU A 359 -7.46 15.94 -21.21
C GLU A 359 -7.13 16.48 -19.80
N GLN A 360 -8.02 16.26 -18.82
CA GLN A 360 -7.77 16.65 -17.43
C GLN A 360 -6.54 15.91 -16.89
N VAL A 361 -6.45 14.59 -17.11
CA VAL A 361 -5.30 13.79 -16.68
C VAL A 361 -4.04 14.19 -17.43
N PHE A 362 -4.14 14.45 -18.75
CA PHE A 362 -3.01 14.87 -19.58
C PHE A 362 -2.46 16.25 -19.18
N ALA A 363 -3.33 17.18 -18.78
CA ALA A 363 -2.88 18.47 -18.25
C ALA A 363 -1.96 18.30 -17.06
N GLU A 364 -2.31 17.43 -16.10
CA GLU A 364 -1.48 17.14 -14.93
C GLU A 364 -0.22 16.34 -15.29
N VAL A 365 -0.30 15.45 -16.30
CA VAL A 365 0.89 14.76 -16.83
C VAL A 365 1.90 15.77 -17.37
N ARG A 366 1.47 16.78 -18.15
CA ARG A 366 2.35 17.83 -18.67
C ARG A 366 3.06 18.62 -17.58
N GLU A 367 2.33 18.96 -16.53
CA GLU A 367 2.90 19.69 -15.37
C GLU A 367 4.07 18.93 -14.74
N VAL A 368 3.91 17.62 -14.48
CA VAL A 368 4.97 16.81 -13.86
C VAL A 368 6.02 16.33 -14.88
N TRP A 369 5.73 16.36 -16.18
CA TRP A 369 6.65 15.94 -17.23
C TRP A 369 7.72 16.97 -17.51
N GLY A 370 7.37 18.26 -17.44
CA GLY A 370 8.27 19.40 -17.72
C GLY A 370 9.19 19.76 -16.57
N THR A 371 8.92 19.30 -15.36
CA THR A 371 9.73 19.54 -14.17
C THR A 371 10.70 18.38 -13.92
#